data_5f3a26391c393c401568e01002a0800e
#
_entry.id   5f3a26391c393c401568e01002a0800e
#
_cell.length_a   1.000
_cell.length_b   1.000
_cell.length_c   1.000
_cell.angle_alpha   90.00
_cell.angle_beta   90.00
_cell.angle_gamma   90.00
#
_symmetry.space_group_name_H-M   'P 1'
#
loop_
_entity.id
_entity.type
_entity.pdbx_description
1 polymer ?
#
loop_
_entity_poly.entity_id
_entity_poly.type
_entity_poly.pdbx_seq_one_letter_code
_entity_poly.pdbx_strand_id
1 'polypeptide(L)'
;MPAALLIGAITHSIPEWNDLSSILTLKEFPSGTREDFIRNCRDGQYDDVVAIYRSNTSTKFTGPFDAELVSVLPSSLKYIAHNGAGYDNIDVAACTKKGIAVSSTPVAVNNATADVAIFLMIGALRQAYIPVSSLREGKFLGQTGLGHDPQNKVLGILGMGGIGREVARRARAFGMTIQYHNRSRLSPELEDGATYVSFDELLANADVLSLNLALNASTRHIIGKSEFQKMKDGVIIVNTARGALIDEKALVEALESGKVWSAGLDVYENEPAIEPGLVNNPRVMLLPHIGTMTYETQREMELLVLNNLRSGVGTGKMITLVPEQKDVFGK
;
A
#
# COMPACT_ATOMS: atom_id res chain seq x y z
N MET A 1 -15.52 25.92 -19.52
CA MET A 1 -15.33 24.48 -19.58
C MET A 1 -14.97 24.04 -18.15
N PRO A 2 -15.51 22.96 -17.62
CA PRO A 2 -15.12 22.50 -16.29
C PRO A 2 -13.63 22.16 -16.26
N ALA A 3 -13.00 22.19 -15.08
CA ALA A 3 -11.58 21.97 -14.93
C ALA A 3 -11.24 20.65 -14.23
N ALA A 4 -10.09 20.08 -14.58
CA ALA A 4 -9.39 19.06 -13.79
C ALA A 4 -8.16 19.66 -13.14
N LEU A 5 -7.90 19.29 -11.88
CA LEU A 5 -6.73 19.72 -11.12
C LEU A 5 -5.79 18.54 -10.88
N LEU A 6 -4.57 18.65 -11.39
CA LEU A 6 -3.48 17.74 -11.05
C LEU A 6 -2.81 18.22 -9.76
N ILE A 7 -2.83 17.38 -8.72
CA ILE A 7 -2.09 17.63 -7.48
C ILE A 7 -0.90 16.67 -7.43
N GLY A 8 0.29 17.23 -7.50
CA GLY A 8 1.54 16.47 -7.63
C GLY A 8 2.03 16.39 -9.07
N ALA A 9 2.40 15.20 -9.52
CA ALA A 9 2.99 15.02 -10.85
C ALA A 9 2.45 13.76 -11.56
N ILE A 10 2.47 13.81 -12.88
CA ILE A 10 2.35 12.67 -13.80
C ILE A 10 3.70 12.55 -14.51
N THR A 11 4.21 11.34 -14.65
CA THR A 11 5.53 11.10 -15.22
C THR A 11 5.47 10.20 -16.47
N HIS A 12 4.62 9.22 -16.48
CA HIS A 12 4.59 8.15 -17.49
C HIS A 12 3.42 8.28 -18.47
N SER A 13 2.44 9.15 -18.20
CA SER A 13 1.20 9.30 -18.99
C SER A 13 0.88 10.77 -19.27
N ILE A 14 1.90 11.59 -19.53
CA ILE A 14 1.74 13.03 -19.86
C ILE A 14 0.90 13.24 -21.12
N PRO A 15 1.08 12.49 -22.21
CA PRO A 15 0.22 12.65 -23.39
C PRO A 15 -1.27 12.42 -23.07
N GLU A 16 -1.58 11.38 -22.30
CA GLU A 16 -2.96 11.03 -21.94
C GLU A 16 -3.59 12.04 -20.97
N TRP A 17 -2.78 12.70 -20.12
CA TRP A 17 -3.22 13.85 -19.34
C TRP A 17 -3.56 15.03 -20.24
N ASN A 18 -2.68 15.36 -21.17
CA ASN A 18 -2.88 16.47 -22.11
C ASN A 18 -4.12 16.26 -23.00
N ASP A 19 -4.44 15.01 -23.39
CA ASP A 19 -5.62 14.66 -24.16
C ASP A 19 -6.93 15.01 -23.44
N LEU A 20 -6.94 15.13 -22.11
CA LEU A 20 -8.11 15.59 -21.35
C LEU A 20 -8.44 17.07 -21.63
N SER A 21 -7.50 17.84 -22.18
CA SER A 21 -7.74 19.25 -22.60
C SER A 21 -8.85 19.41 -23.63
N SER A 22 -9.19 18.35 -24.35
CA SER A 22 -10.33 18.31 -25.28
C SER A 22 -11.68 18.43 -24.59
N ILE A 23 -11.78 18.10 -23.30
CA ILE A 23 -13.02 18.07 -22.51
C ILE A 23 -12.96 18.86 -21.20
N LEU A 24 -11.77 19.21 -20.73
CA LEU A 24 -11.52 19.88 -19.44
C LEU A 24 -10.47 20.97 -19.58
N THR A 25 -10.58 22.03 -18.80
CA THR A 25 -9.47 22.95 -18.56
C THR A 25 -8.49 22.26 -17.60
N LEU A 26 -7.21 22.17 -17.96
CA LEU A 26 -6.21 21.53 -17.09
C LEU A 26 -5.55 22.56 -16.18
N LYS A 27 -5.58 22.28 -14.89
CA LYS A 27 -4.93 23.07 -13.83
C LYS A 27 -3.95 22.20 -13.06
N GLU A 28 -2.94 22.79 -12.45
CA GLU A 28 -1.92 22.06 -11.70
C GLU A 28 -1.62 22.73 -10.35
N PHE A 29 -1.34 21.89 -9.36
CA PHE A 29 -0.72 22.27 -8.09
C PHE A 29 0.47 21.34 -7.86
N PRO A 30 1.63 21.66 -8.47
CA PRO A 30 2.79 20.77 -8.51
C PRO A 30 3.62 20.79 -7.22
N SER A 31 3.52 21.89 -6.43
CA SER A 31 4.26 22.07 -5.18
C SER A 31 3.63 23.20 -4.35
N GLY A 32 4.01 23.28 -3.08
CA GLY A 32 3.52 24.27 -2.13
C GLY A 32 3.37 23.66 -0.74
N THR A 33 2.61 24.35 0.13
CA THR A 33 2.24 23.86 1.44
C THR A 33 0.74 23.53 1.51
N ARG A 34 0.33 22.85 2.59
CA ARG A 34 -1.09 22.62 2.88
C ARG A 34 -1.86 23.93 2.97
N GLU A 35 -1.28 24.92 3.61
CA GLU A 35 -1.85 26.26 3.79
C GLU A 35 -2.04 26.97 2.46
N ASP A 36 -1.08 26.84 1.52
CA ASP A 36 -1.19 27.38 0.16
C ASP A 36 -2.36 26.73 -0.58
N PHE A 37 -2.48 25.41 -0.52
CA PHE A 37 -3.57 24.69 -1.17
C PHE A 37 -4.93 25.09 -0.61
N ILE A 38 -5.08 25.16 0.73
CA ILE A 38 -6.31 25.59 1.41
C ILE A 38 -6.65 27.03 1.03
N ARG A 39 -5.67 27.94 1.01
CA ARG A 39 -5.86 29.33 0.59
C ARG A 39 -6.37 29.41 -0.84
N ASN A 40 -5.75 28.70 -1.78
CA ASN A 40 -6.17 28.68 -3.19
C ASN A 40 -7.62 28.18 -3.35
N CYS A 41 -8.03 27.18 -2.55
CA CYS A 41 -9.42 26.73 -2.52
C CYS A 41 -10.37 27.84 -2.02
N ARG A 42 -10.01 28.53 -0.92
CA ARG A 42 -10.83 29.59 -0.34
C ARG A 42 -10.91 30.84 -1.21
N ASP A 43 -9.85 31.16 -1.94
CA ASP A 43 -9.76 32.30 -2.86
C ASP A 43 -10.49 32.05 -4.21
N GLY A 44 -11.12 30.86 -4.37
CA GLY A 44 -11.89 30.54 -5.55
C GLY A 44 -11.06 30.16 -6.78
N GLN A 45 -9.74 29.94 -6.66
CA GLN A 45 -8.88 29.57 -7.79
C GLN A 45 -9.29 28.23 -8.44
N TYR A 46 -10.02 27.40 -7.70
CA TYR A 46 -10.48 26.08 -8.11
C TYR A 46 -11.99 25.93 -8.21
N ASP A 47 -12.76 27.03 -8.24
CA ASP A 47 -14.23 27.00 -8.23
C ASP A 47 -14.84 26.32 -9.49
N ASP A 48 -14.08 26.20 -10.57
CA ASP A 48 -14.47 25.49 -11.80
C ASP A 48 -13.97 24.03 -11.85
N VAL A 49 -13.22 23.57 -10.81
CA VAL A 49 -12.65 22.21 -10.76
C VAL A 49 -13.74 21.19 -10.41
N VAL A 50 -13.97 20.25 -11.31
CA VAL A 50 -14.93 19.15 -11.13
C VAL A 50 -14.24 17.82 -10.81
N ALA A 51 -12.95 17.69 -11.11
CA ALA A 51 -12.20 16.46 -10.96
C ALA A 51 -10.75 16.74 -10.50
N ILE A 52 -10.23 15.91 -9.61
CA ILE A 52 -8.86 15.96 -9.11
C ILE A 52 -8.13 14.67 -9.47
N TYR A 53 -6.96 14.79 -10.13
CA TYR A 53 -5.90 13.79 -10.11
C TYR A 53 -5.06 14.01 -8.86
N ARG A 54 -5.05 13.06 -7.94
CA ARG A 54 -4.24 13.13 -6.72
C ARG A 54 -3.11 12.11 -6.77
N SER A 55 -1.87 12.56 -6.94
CA SER A 55 -0.73 11.67 -6.81
C SER A 55 -0.50 11.30 -5.33
N ASN A 56 0.00 10.09 -5.06
CA ASN A 56 0.30 9.69 -3.69
C ASN A 56 1.38 10.59 -3.07
N THR A 57 2.37 11.00 -3.87
CA THR A 57 3.45 11.90 -3.45
C THR A 57 2.96 13.29 -3.03
N SER A 58 1.75 13.70 -3.45
CA SER A 58 1.17 14.99 -3.09
C SER A 58 0.93 15.16 -1.59
N THR A 59 0.84 14.06 -0.84
CA THR A 59 0.70 14.08 0.62
C THR A 59 1.85 14.85 1.31
N LYS A 60 3.01 14.94 0.67
CA LYS A 60 4.17 15.70 1.19
C LYS A 60 3.90 17.19 1.34
N PHE A 61 3.00 17.77 0.52
CA PHE A 61 2.69 19.20 0.56
C PHE A 61 1.23 19.52 0.86
N THR A 62 0.25 18.69 0.49
CA THR A 62 -1.15 18.90 0.92
C THR A 62 -1.49 18.27 2.26
N GLY A 63 -0.65 17.36 2.76
CA GLY A 63 -1.03 16.45 3.84
C GLY A 63 -2.13 15.47 3.41
N PRO A 64 -2.74 14.74 4.35
CA PRO A 64 -3.88 13.88 4.07
C PRO A 64 -5.10 14.73 3.65
N PHE A 65 -5.96 14.13 2.84
CA PHE A 65 -7.29 14.68 2.55
C PHE A 65 -8.25 14.33 3.69
N ASP A 66 -7.97 14.89 4.86
CA ASP A 66 -8.81 14.77 6.06
C ASP A 66 -10.08 15.64 5.98
N ALA A 67 -10.94 15.55 7.00
CA ALA A 67 -12.20 16.29 7.04
C ALA A 67 -12.01 17.80 6.90
N GLU A 68 -10.91 18.38 7.46
CA GLU A 68 -10.61 19.80 7.37
C GLU A 68 -10.35 20.20 5.91
N LEU A 69 -9.41 19.52 5.23
CA LEU A 69 -9.08 19.82 3.83
C LEU A 69 -10.28 19.56 2.92
N VAL A 70 -10.99 18.45 3.12
CA VAL A 70 -12.18 18.12 2.32
C VAL A 70 -13.25 19.21 2.47
N SER A 71 -13.39 19.83 3.66
CA SER A 71 -14.40 20.88 3.90
C SER A 71 -14.22 22.09 3.00
N VAL A 72 -12.96 22.45 2.67
CA VAL A 72 -12.63 23.65 1.86
C VAL A 72 -12.50 23.38 0.36
N LEU A 73 -12.57 22.12 -0.08
CA LEU A 73 -12.58 21.80 -1.52
C LEU A 73 -13.77 22.49 -2.23
N PRO A 74 -13.65 22.88 -3.50
CA PRO A 74 -14.69 23.60 -4.20
C PRO A 74 -16.00 22.79 -4.28
N SER A 75 -17.14 23.51 -4.28
CA SER A 75 -18.48 22.87 -4.37
C SER A 75 -18.76 22.23 -5.71
N SER A 76 -18.03 22.64 -6.75
CA SER A 76 -18.06 22.05 -8.09
C SER A 76 -17.44 20.67 -8.16
N LEU A 77 -16.56 20.31 -7.22
CA LEU A 77 -15.80 19.06 -7.24
C LEU A 77 -16.72 17.84 -7.07
N LYS A 78 -16.58 16.87 -7.98
CA LYS A 78 -17.35 15.62 -8.00
C LYS A 78 -16.47 14.38 -7.89
N TYR A 79 -15.23 14.45 -8.34
CA TYR A 79 -14.36 13.26 -8.50
C TYR A 79 -12.96 13.50 -7.95
N ILE A 80 -12.48 12.59 -7.12
CA ILE A 80 -11.07 12.47 -6.73
C ILE A 80 -10.57 11.13 -7.23
N ALA A 81 -9.68 11.13 -8.21
CA ALA A 81 -9.00 9.93 -8.68
C ALA A 81 -7.61 9.86 -8.05
N HIS A 82 -7.43 8.90 -7.13
CA HIS A 82 -6.23 8.75 -6.36
C HIS A 82 -5.26 7.76 -7.00
N ASN A 83 -4.02 8.19 -7.24
CA ASN A 83 -2.93 7.32 -7.69
C ASN A 83 -2.29 6.60 -6.50
N GLY A 84 -2.90 5.49 -6.11
CA GLY A 84 -2.52 4.62 -5.02
C GLY A 84 -3.60 3.57 -4.78
N ALA A 85 -3.19 2.34 -4.46
CA ALA A 85 -4.14 1.28 -4.10
C ALA A 85 -4.72 1.50 -2.69
N GLY A 86 -3.87 1.90 -1.74
CA GLY A 86 -4.29 2.32 -0.41
C GLY A 86 -4.64 3.80 -0.38
N TYR A 87 -5.76 4.14 0.23
CA TYR A 87 -6.32 5.50 0.32
C TYR A 87 -6.64 5.90 1.77
N ASP A 88 -5.94 5.32 2.71
CA ASP A 88 -6.03 5.61 4.16
C ASP A 88 -5.71 7.08 4.50
N ASN A 89 -5.08 7.81 3.59
CA ASN A 89 -4.82 9.25 3.65
C ASN A 89 -5.93 10.12 3.02
N ILE A 90 -7.12 9.56 2.77
CA ILE A 90 -8.31 10.26 2.29
C ILE A 90 -9.48 9.93 3.20
N ASP A 91 -10.12 10.94 3.78
CA ASP A 91 -11.38 10.79 4.52
C ASP A 91 -12.54 10.58 3.53
N VAL A 92 -12.78 9.31 3.20
CA VAL A 92 -13.83 8.90 2.26
C VAL A 92 -15.22 9.27 2.79
N ALA A 93 -15.44 9.26 4.11
CA ALA A 93 -16.73 9.63 4.70
C ALA A 93 -17.01 11.12 4.52
N ALA A 94 -16.02 11.99 4.76
CA ALA A 94 -16.12 13.42 4.49
C ALA A 94 -16.36 13.70 2.99
N CYS A 95 -15.64 13.00 2.10
CA CYS A 95 -15.85 13.09 0.66
C CYS A 95 -17.30 12.70 0.29
N THR A 96 -17.81 11.59 0.81
CA THR A 96 -19.17 11.11 0.55
C THR A 96 -20.21 12.14 0.99
N LYS A 97 -20.04 12.69 2.20
CA LYS A 97 -20.95 13.73 2.73
C LYS A 97 -20.99 14.99 1.87
N LYS A 98 -19.87 15.30 1.19
CA LYS A 98 -19.74 16.46 0.29
C LYS A 98 -20.18 16.12 -1.16
N GLY A 99 -20.58 14.90 -1.44
CA GLY A 99 -20.98 14.45 -2.79
C GLY A 99 -19.79 14.19 -3.72
N ILE A 100 -18.62 13.87 -3.17
CA ILE A 100 -17.39 13.62 -3.93
C ILE A 100 -17.13 12.11 -3.98
N ALA A 101 -17.09 11.56 -5.20
CA ALA A 101 -16.71 10.17 -5.45
C ALA A 101 -15.18 10.04 -5.47
N VAL A 102 -14.66 8.97 -4.84
CA VAL A 102 -13.23 8.69 -4.73
C VAL A 102 -12.92 7.37 -5.44
N SER A 103 -11.90 7.35 -6.29
CA SER A 103 -11.33 6.11 -6.85
C SER A 103 -9.89 5.90 -6.41
N SER A 104 -9.45 4.65 -6.44
CA SER A 104 -8.07 4.23 -6.19
C SER A 104 -7.54 3.42 -7.37
N THR A 105 -6.30 2.94 -7.29
CA THR A 105 -5.69 2.12 -8.35
C THR A 105 -5.48 0.66 -7.89
N PRO A 106 -6.54 -0.11 -7.59
CA PRO A 106 -6.43 -1.54 -7.33
C PRO A 106 -6.02 -2.27 -8.61
N VAL A 107 -5.62 -3.52 -8.49
CA VAL A 107 -5.22 -4.43 -9.59
C VAL A 107 -3.87 -4.06 -10.22
N ALA A 108 -3.70 -2.84 -10.72
CA ALA A 108 -2.45 -2.39 -11.35
C ALA A 108 -1.20 -2.66 -10.49
N VAL A 109 -1.34 -2.54 -9.16
CA VAL A 109 -0.24 -2.71 -8.20
C VAL A 109 0.05 -4.17 -7.81
N ASN A 110 -0.86 -5.13 -8.13
CA ASN A 110 -0.86 -6.45 -7.50
C ASN A 110 0.42 -7.23 -7.78
N ASN A 111 0.84 -7.29 -9.04
CA ASN A 111 2.00 -8.08 -9.45
C ASN A 111 3.30 -7.51 -8.89
N ALA A 112 3.59 -6.23 -9.11
CA ALA A 112 4.84 -5.62 -8.67
C ALA A 112 4.98 -5.65 -7.14
N THR A 113 3.90 -5.35 -6.39
CA THR A 113 3.94 -5.42 -4.93
C THR A 113 4.13 -6.86 -4.43
N ALA A 114 3.51 -7.85 -5.09
CA ALA A 114 3.74 -9.25 -4.77
C ALA A 114 5.17 -9.69 -5.07
N ASP A 115 5.78 -9.21 -6.15
CA ASP A 115 7.19 -9.47 -6.48
C ASP A 115 8.12 -8.95 -5.39
N VAL A 116 7.87 -7.73 -4.89
CA VAL A 116 8.61 -7.15 -3.76
C VAL A 116 8.37 -7.94 -2.46
N ALA A 117 7.15 -8.40 -2.19
CA ALA A 117 6.88 -9.25 -1.02
C ALA A 117 7.66 -10.56 -1.07
N ILE A 118 7.74 -11.21 -2.23
CA ILE A 118 8.55 -12.44 -2.42
C ILE A 118 10.05 -12.15 -2.30
N PHE A 119 10.54 -11.04 -2.87
CA PHE A 119 11.93 -10.61 -2.72
C PHE A 119 12.29 -10.42 -1.25
N LEU A 120 11.45 -9.70 -0.48
CA LEU A 120 11.63 -9.48 0.94
C LEU A 120 11.54 -10.80 1.74
N MET A 121 10.62 -11.68 1.39
CA MET A 121 10.49 -13.01 2.00
C MET A 121 11.77 -13.83 1.85
N ILE A 122 12.28 -13.94 0.62
CA ILE A 122 13.53 -14.69 0.38
C ILE A 122 14.71 -13.96 1.02
N GLY A 123 14.75 -12.64 0.93
CA GLY A 123 15.78 -11.82 1.59
C GLY A 123 15.81 -12.02 3.11
N ALA A 124 14.65 -12.06 3.76
CA ALA A 124 14.53 -12.32 5.19
C ALA A 124 14.89 -13.77 5.54
N LEU A 125 14.40 -14.78 4.80
CA LEU A 125 14.75 -16.19 4.96
C LEU A 125 16.27 -16.43 4.86
N ARG A 126 16.98 -15.64 4.09
CA ARG A 126 18.44 -15.78 3.88
C ARG A 126 19.24 -14.74 4.67
N GLN A 127 18.59 -13.84 5.41
CA GLN A 127 19.23 -12.67 6.06
C GLN A 127 20.16 -11.93 5.08
N ALA A 128 19.67 -11.69 3.84
CA ALA A 128 20.49 -11.32 2.70
C ALA A 128 21.22 -9.98 2.87
N TYR A 129 20.74 -9.09 3.76
CA TYR A 129 21.42 -7.83 4.06
C TYR A 129 22.82 -8.06 4.63
N ILE A 130 23.02 -9.08 5.48
CA ILE A 130 24.32 -9.38 6.13
C ILE A 130 25.41 -9.70 5.08
N PRO A 131 25.24 -10.72 4.19
CA PRO A 131 26.27 -11.03 3.19
C PRO A 131 26.46 -9.90 2.18
N VAL A 132 25.39 -9.18 1.79
CA VAL A 132 25.48 -8.06 0.85
C VAL A 132 26.33 -6.93 1.45
N SER A 133 26.09 -6.54 2.70
CA SER A 133 26.87 -5.51 3.39
C SER A 133 28.33 -5.95 3.60
N SER A 134 28.55 -7.18 4.07
CA SER A 134 29.89 -7.74 4.28
C SER A 134 30.71 -7.75 2.98
N LEU A 135 30.10 -8.17 1.87
CA LEU A 135 30.77 -8.19 0.57
C LEU A 135 31.16 -6.77 0.08
N ARG A 136 30.28 -5.80 0.27
CA ARG A 136 30.55 -4.39 -0.08
C ARG A 136 31.66 -3.77 0.78
N GLU A 137 31.85 -4.27 2.00
CA GLU A 137 32.97 -3.92 2.89
C GLU A 137 34.27 -4.71 2.61
N GLY A 138 34.28 -5.57 1.57
CA GLY A 138 35.43 -6.39 1.20
C GLY A 138 35.64 -7.63 2.09
N LYS A 139 34.65 -7.99 2.92
CA LYS A 139 34.76 -9.10 3.88
C LYS A 139 34.24 -10.43 3.35
N PHE A 140 34.04 -10.61 2.06
CA PHE A 140 33.46 -11.76 1.38
C PHE A 140 32.27 -12.40 2.12
N LEU A 141 32.46 -13.44 2.93
CA LEU A 141 31.41 -14.09 3.72
C LEU A 141 31.03 -13.29 4.99
N GLY A 142 31.99 -12.60 5.61
CA GLY A 142 31.77 -11.80 6.82
C GLY A 142 31.15 -12.61 7.97
N GLN A 143 30.09 -12.07 8.55
CA GLN A 143 29.29 -12.69 9.62
C GLN A 143 28.06 -13.45 9.11
N THR A 144 28.04 -13.84 7.83
CA THR A 144 26.92 -14.55 7.24
C THR A 144 26.73 -15.92 7.90
N GLY A 145 25.58 -16.11 8.52
CA GLY A 145 25.16 -17.39 9.09
C GLY A 145 24.36 -18.24 8.10
N LEU A 146 23.83 -19.35 8.59
CA LEU A 146 22.89 -20.18 7.81
C LEU A 146 21.52 -19.51 7.79
N GLY A 147 20.90 -19.49 6.62
CA GLY A 147 19.52 -19.08 6.41
C GLY A 147 18.57 -20.27 6.38
N HIS A 148 17.34 -20.03 5.98
CA HIS A 148 16.29 -21.01 5.83
C HIS A 148 15.85 -21.14 4.37
N ASP A 149 15.43 -22.34 3.98
CA ASP A 149 14.76 -22.59 2.73
C ASP A 149 13.24 -22.36 2.85
N PRO A 150 12.55 -21.87 1.81
CA PRO A 150 11.10 -21.70 1.82
C PRO A 150 10.33 -23.04 1.72
N GLN A 151 10.93 -24.09 1.14
CA GLN A 151 10.29 -25.38 0.92
C GLN A 151 9.73 -25.98 2.22
N ASN A 152 8.53 -26.52 2.16
CA ASN A 152 7.81 -27.16 3.26
C ASN A 152 7.45 -26.22 4.41
N LYS A 153 7.62 -24.89 4.27
CA LYS A 153 7.20 -23.91 5.26
C LYS A 153 5.77 -23.44 4.97
N VAL A 154 5.10 -23.00 6.03
CA VAL A 154 3.78 -22.39 5.95
C VAL A 154 3.95 -20.88 5.75
N LEU A 155 3.43 -20.36 4.62
CA LEU A 155 3.22 -18.93 4.42
C LEU A 155 1.81 -18.58 4.91
N GLY A 156 1.73 -17.84 6.00
CA GLY A 156 0.51 -17.22 6.49
C GLY A 156 0.27 -15.88 5.78
N ILE A 157 -0.86 -15.73 5.11
CA ILE A 157 -1.25 -14.48 4.42
C ILE A 157 -2.36 -13.81 5.23
N LEU A 158 -2.02 -12.70 5.87
CA LEU A 158 -3.00 -11.86 6.54
C LEU A 158 -3.54 -10.82 5.55
N GLY A 159 -4.73 -11.09 5.00
CA GLY A 159 -5.33 -10.30 3.94
C GLY A 159 -5.09 -10.86 2.54
N MET A 160 -5.85 -11.88 2.13
CA MET A 160 -5.76 -12.51 0.81
C MET A 160 -6.65 -11.79 -0.22
N GLY A 161 -6.37 -10.48 -0.40
CA GLY A 161 -6.91 -9.65 -1.49
C GLY A 161 -6.16 -9.83 -2.81
N GLY A 162 -6.15 -8.81 -3.67
CA GLY A 162 -5.44 -8.87 -4.96
C GLY A 162 -3.95 -9.18 -4.81
N ILE A 163 -3.23 -8.42 -3.97
CA ILE A 163 -1.80 -8.63 -3.71
C ILE A 163 -1.56 -9.98 -3.01
N GLY A 164 -2.33 -10.28 -1.94
CA GLY A 164 -2.14 -11.53 -1.20
C GLY A 164 -2.30 -12.78 -2.04
N ARG A 165 -3.23 -12.80 -3.01
CA ARG A 165 -3.40 -13.91 -3.97
C ARG A 165 -2.20 -14.03 -4.91
N GLU A 166 -1.63 -12.91 -5.37
CA GLU A 166 -0.44 -12.92 -6.20
C GLU A 166 0.81 -13.37 -5.42
N VAL A 167 0.92 -13.02 -4.13
CA VAL A 167 1.94 -13.57 -3.22
C VAL A 167 1.77 -15.08 -3.07
N ALA A 168 0.54 -15.56 -2.81
CA ALA A 168 0.24 -16.99 -2.68
C ALA A 168 0.65 -17.77 -3.93
N ARG A 169 0.28 -17.28 -5.12
CA ARG A 169 0.60 -17.91 -6.40
C ARG A 169 2.11 -18.08 -6.60
N ARG A 170 2.89 -17.04 -6.26
CA ARG A 170 4.36 -17.08 -6.36
C ARG A 170 4.99 -17.99 -5.31
N ALA A 171 4.52 -17.94 -4.08
CA ALA A 171 5.09 -18.73 -2.98
C ALA A 171 4.90 -20.24 -3.17
N ARG A 172 3.83 -20.66 -3.85
CA ARG A 172 3.65 -22.08 -4.21
C ARG A 172 4.79 -22.61 -5.09
N ALA A 173 5.35 -21.80 -5.99
CA ALA A 173 6.49 -22.20 -6.81
C ALA A 173 7.76 -22.46 -5.99
N PHE A 174 7.82 -21.95 -4.75
CA PHE A 174 8.88 -22.24 -3.79
C PHE A 174 8.55 -23.45 -2.87
N GLY A 175 7.48 -24.20 -3.16
CA GLY A 175 7.09 -25.37 -2.37
C GLY A 175 6.52 -25.02 -0.98
N MET A 176 5.96 -23.81 -0.80
CA MET A 176 5.31 -23.41 0.46
C MET A 176 3.85 -23.85 0.50
N THR A 177 3.37 -24.18 1.71
CA THR A 177 1.94 -24.34 2.01
C THR A 177 1.33 -22.99 2.32
N ILE A 178 0.18 -22.67 1.73
CA ILE A 178 -0.48 -21.37 1.91
C ILE A 178 -1.64 -21.50 2.88
N GLN A 179 -1.59 -20.73 3.97
CA GLN A 179 -2.73 -20.48 4.85
C GLN A 179 -3.07 -18.99 4.80
N TYR A 180 -4.34 -18.65 4.96
CA TYR A 180 -4.73 -17.25 4.96
C TYR A 180 -5.86 -16.95 5.94
N HIS A 181 -5.92 -15.69 6.38
CA HIS A 181 -7.02 -15.12 7.13
C HIS A 181 -7.55 -13.85 6.49
N ASN A 182 -8.87 -13.77 6.36
CA ASN A 182 -9.65 -12.59 5.99
C ASN A 182 -10.85 -12.47 6.94
N ARG A 183 -11.50 -11.32 6.98
CA ARG A 183 -12.80 -11.14 7.68
C ARG A 183 -13.87 -12.11 7.18
N SER A 184 -13.82 -12.47 5.90
CA SER A 184 -14.70 -13.44 5.27
C SER A 184 -13.88 -14.39 4.41
N ARG A 185 -14.24 -15.66 4.44
CA ARG A 185 -13.63 -16.67 3.58
C ARG A 185 -13.87 -16.35 2.11
N LEU A 186 -12.86 -16.55 1.27
CA LEU A 186 -12.96 -16.40 -0.18
C LEU A 186 -13.76 -17.57 -0.80
N SER A 187 -14.20 -17.39 -2.05
CA SER A 187 -14.72 -18.52 -2.83
C SER A 187 -13.59 -19.50 -3.18
N PRO A 188 -13.90 -20.79 -3.42
CA PRO A 188 -12.89 -21.80 -3.75
C PRO A 188 -11.99 -21.42 -4.93
N GLU A 189 -12.53 -20.72 -5.93
CA GLU A 189 -11.80 -20.26 -7.11
C GLU A 189 -10.76 -19.19 -6.74
N LEU A 190 -11.06 -18.34 -5.75
CA LEU A 190 -10.16 -17.29 -5.27
C LEU A 190 -9.17 -17.81 -4.22
N GLU A 191 -9.53 -18.87 -3.49
CA GLU A 191 -8.62 -19.58 -2.57
C GLU A 191 -7.49 -20.26 -3.35
N ASP A 192 -7.79 -20.80 -4.54
CA ASP A 192 -6.82 -21.47 -5.41
C ASP A 192 -5.92 -22.45 -4.63
N GLY A 193 -6.54 -23.29 -3.77
CA GLY A 193 -5.84 -24.27 -2.94
C GLY A 193 -5.19 -23.74 -1.65
N ALA A 194 -5.37 -22.47 -1.29
CA ALA A 194 -4.98 -21.97 0.02
C ALA A 194 -6.02 -22.37 1.09
N THR A 195 -5.56 -22.57 2.31
CA THR A 195 -6.42 -22.95 3.44
C THR A 195 -6.83 -21.73 4.23
N TYR A 196 -8.15 -21.50 4.36
CA TYR A 196 -8.70 -20.49 5.27
C TYR A 196 -8.58 -20.97 6.72
N VAL A 197 -8.03 -20.12 7.59
CA VAL A 197 -7.88 -20.38 9.02
C VAL A 197 -8.34 -19.16 9.85
N SER A 198 -8.58 -19.36 11.13
CA SER A 198 -8.81 -18.26 12.06
C SER A 198 -7.54 -17.39 12.21
N PHE A 199 -7.68 -16.17 12.75
CA PHE A 199 -6.55 -15.29 12.96
C PHE A 199 -5.51 -15.91 13.91
N ASP A 200 -5.95 -16.50 15.02
CA ASP A 200 -5.05 -17.13 15.98
C ASP A 200 -4.37 -18.39 15.41
N GLU A 201 -5.07 -19.19 14.61
CA GLU A 201 -4.45 -20.33 13.90
C GLU A 201 -3.42 -19.86 12.87
N LEU A 202 -3.70 -18.77 12.15
CA LEU A 202 -2.73 -18.20 11.21
C LEU A 202 -1.43 -17.82 11.93
N LEU A 203 -1.53 -17.11 13.07
CA LEU A 203 -0.37 -16.72 13.88
C LEU A 203 0.40 -17.95 14.40
N ALA A 204 -0.31 -18.95 14.92
CA ALA A 204 0.30 -20.14 15.51
C ALA A 204 0.99 -21.06 14.47
N ASN A 205 0.52 -21.05 13.23
CA ASN A 205 0.98 -22.01 12.21
C ASN A 205 2.03 -21.43 11.25
N ALA A 206 2.05 -20.10 11.04
CA ALA A 206 2.92 -19.48 10.06
C ALA A 206 4.40 -19.59 10.42
N ASP A 207 5.22 -20.03 9.46
CA ASP A 207 6.67 -19.89 9.51
C ASP A 207 7.10 -18.52 8.94
N VAL A 208 6.34 -18.02 7.98
CA VAL A 208 6.44 -16.67 7.42
C VAL A 208 5.06 -16.05 7.45
N LEU A 209 4.90 -14.87 8.02
CA LEU A 209 3.66 -14.09 8.01
C LEU A 209 3.81 -12.90 7.05
N SER A 210 2.96 -12.84 6.02
CA SER A 210 2.88 -11.73 5.06
C SER A 210 1.63 -10.91 5.29
N LEU A 211 1.81 -9.60 5.51
CA LEU A 211 0.73 -8.65 5.74
C LEU A 211 0.31 -7.98 4.43
N ASN A 212 -1.00 -8.06 4.12
CA ASN A 212 -1.58 -7.52 2.88
C ASN A 212 -2.93 -6.84 3.16
N LEU A 213 -3.15 -6.37 4.38
CA LEU A 213 -4.37 -5.68 4.79
C LEU A 213 -4.34 -4.19 4.41
N ALA A 214 -5.52 -3.62 4.20
CA ALA A 214 -5.68 -2.16 4.21
C ALA A 214 -5.57 -1.63 5.65
N LEU A 215 -4.97 -0.45 5.82
CA LEU A 215 -4.91 0.25 7.11
C LEU A 215 -6.24 0.96 7.39
N ASN A 216 -6.79 0.71 8.56
CA ASN A 216 -7.95 1.40 9.12
C ASN A 216 -7.91 1.29 10.66
N ALA A 217 -8.91 1.84 11.34
CA ALA A 217 -8.96 1.83 12.82
C ALA A 217 -8.93 0.41 13.43
N SER A 218 -9.46 -0.60 12.74
CA SER A 218 -9.50 -1.99 13.24
C SER A 218 -8.26 -2.80 12.89
N THR A 219 -7.41 -2.32 11.98
CA THR A 219 -6.18 -3.02 11.53
C THR A 219 -4.90 -2.33 11.99
N ARG A 220 -4.99 -1.11 12.53
CA ARG A 220 -3.84 -0.44 13.16
C ARG A 220 -3.31 -1.27 14.32
N HIS A 221 -1.99 -1.55 14.30
CA HIS A 221 -1.30 -2.39 15.28
C HIS A 221 -1.97 -3.77 15.49
N ILE A 222 -2.57 -4.32 14.41
CA ILE A 222 -3.17 -5.66 14.45
C ILE A 222 -2.13 -6.73 14.79
N ILE A 223 -0.86 -6.45 14.55
CA ILE A 223 0.29 -7.23 15.02
C ILE A 223 1.04 -6.41 16.06
N GLY A 224 0.81 -6.75 17.31
CA GLY A 224 1.48 -6.18 18.47
C GLY A 224 2.13 -7.25 19.33
N LYS A 225 2.50 -6.88 20.56
CA LYS A 225 3.21 -7.76 21.50
C LYS A 225 2.45 -9.07 21.79
N SER A 226 1.12 -9.00 21.93
CA SER A 226 0.26 -10.16 22.18
C SER A 226 0.21 -11.13 21.00
N GLU A 227 0.21 -10.59 19.77
CA GLU A 227 0.20 -11.40 18.56
C GLU A 227 1.55 -12.07 18.33
N PHE A 228 2.66 -11.37 18.55
CA PHE A 228 4.00 -11.99 18.51
C PHE A 228 4.10 -13.17 19.49
N GLN A 229 3.54 -13.07 20.70
CA GLN A 229 3.56 -14.18 21.67
C GLN A 229 2.86 -15.44 21.15
N LYS A 230 1.81 -15.31 20.33
CA LYS A 230 1.06 -16.43 19.74
C LYS A 230 1.77 -17.09 18.57
N MET A 231 2.73 -16.40 17.94
CA MET A 231 3.45 -16.92 16.77
C MET A 231 4.46 -18.01 17.15
N LYS A 232 4.95 -18.74 16.15
CA LYS A 232 6.10 -19.64 16.32
C LYS A 232 7.35 -18.87 16.74
N ASP A 233 8.21 -19.48 17.52
CA ASP A 233 9.56 -18.97 17.75
C ASP A 233 10.34 -19.02 16.44
N GLY A 234 11.01 -17.92 16.11
CA GLY A 234 11.75 -17.79 14.86
C GLY A 234 10.88 -17.49 13.63
N VAL A 235 9.64 -17.00 13.80
CA VAL A 235 8.79 -16.57 12.69
C VAL A 235 9.45 -15.44 11.88
N ILE A 236 9.14 -15.38 10.59
CA ILE A 236 9.60 -14.31 9.70
C ILE A 236 8.42 -13.41 9.36
N ILE A 237 8.61 -12.10 9.41
CA ILE A 237 7.58 -11.10 9.11
C ILE A 237 7.88 -10.43 7.77
N VAL A 238 6.86 -10.33 6.91
CA VAL A 238 6.93 -9.58 5.64
C VAL A 238 5.80 -8.56 5.61
N ASN A 239 6.13 -7.28 5.39
CA ASN A 239 5.13 -6.23 5.28
C ASN A 239 5.38 -5.34 4.05
N THR A 240 4.48 -5.41 3.09
CA THR A 240 4.41 -4.55 1.89
C THR A 240 3.09 -3.80 1.80
N ALA A 241 2.32 -3.75 2.90
CA ALA A 241 1.01 -3.11 2.96
C ALA A 241 1.08 -1.70 3.56
N ARG A 242 1.10 -1.61 4.89
CA ARG A 242 1.29 -0.37 5.67
C ARG A 242 2.08 -0.66 6.94
N GLY A 243 3.02 0.22 7.29
CA GLY A 243 3.83 0.06 8.50
C GLY A 243 3.00 -0.01 9.77
N ALA A 244 2.01 0.86 9.89
CA ALA A 244 1.13 0.93 11.06
C ALA A 244 0.18 -0.29 11.27
N LEU A 245 0.28 -1.34 10.46
CA LEU A 245 -0.32 -2.65 10.78
C LEU A 245 0.46 -3.37 11.88
N ILE A 246 1.73 -3.02 12.07
CA ILE A 246 2.62 -3.58 13.09
C ILE A 246 2.92 -2.47 14.10
N ASP A 247 2.91 -2.79 15.39
CA ASP A 247 3.60 -2.00 16.41
C ASP A 247 5.11 -2.21 16.22
N GLU A 248 5.81 -1.23 15.64
CA GLU A 248 7.24 -1.35 15.31
C GLU A 248 8.12 -1.53 16.55
N LYS A 249 7.74 -0.97 17.69
CA LYS A 249 8.47 -1.18 18.94
C LYS A 249 8.33 -2.61 19.43
N ALA A 250 7.13 -3.17 19.35
CA ALA A 250 6.90 -4.58 19.67
C ALA A 250 7.65 -5.52 18.70
N LEU A 251 7.76 -5.15 17.41
CA LEU A 251 8.56 -5.88 16.44
C LEU A 251 10.06 -5.86 16.80
N VAL A 252 10.60 -4.70 17.22
CA VAL A 252 11.99 -4.60 17.67
C VAL A 252 12.23 -5.52 18.87
N GLU A 253 11.37 -5.47 19.92
CA GLU A 253 11.46 -6.39 21.07
C GLU A 253 11.41 -7.86 20.64
N ALA A 254 10.54 -8.22 19.70
CA ALA A 254 10.40 -9.57 19.18
C ALA A 254 11.63 -10.04 18.38
N LEU A 255 12.26 -9.13 17.63
CA LEU A 255 13.53 -9.39 16.94
C LEU A 255 14.68 -9.59 17.95
N GLU A 256 14.80 -8.73 18.95
CA GLU A 256 15.84 -8.82 19.97
C GLU A 256 15.77 -10.11 20.78
N SER A 257 14.57 -10.52 21.19
CA SER A 257 14.33 -11.77 21.91
C SER A 257 14.50 -13.04 21.07
N GLY A 258 14.57 -12.92 19.73
CA GLY A 258 14.59 -14.05 18.80
C GLY A 258 13.22 -14.67 18.52
N LYS A 259 12.13 -14.12 19.06
CA LYS A 259 10.75 -14.51 18.73
C LYS A 259 10.48 -14.34 17.23
N VAL A 260 10.90 -13.19 16.67
CA VAL A 260 11.02 -12.96 15.25
C VAL A 260 12.47 -13.17 14.84
N TRP A 261 12.71 -14.10 13.92
CA TRP A 261 14.06 -14.41 13.45
C TRP A 261 14.60 -13.33 12.51
N SER A 262 13.77 -12.86 11.60
CA SER A 262 14.09 -11.76 10.67
C SER A 262 12.81 -11.11 10.14
N ALA A 263 12.94 -9.95 9.50
CA ALA A 263 11.83 -9.28 8.84
C ALA A 263 12.23 -8.71 7.47
N GLY A 264 11.27 -8.62 6.56
CA GLY A 264 11.37 -7.91 5.29
C GLY A 264 10.29 -6.83 5.21
N LEU A 265 10.68 -5.57 5.19
CA LEU A 265 9.77 -4.43 5.29
C LEU A 265 9.95 -3.47 4.11
N ASP A 266 8.86 -3.14 3.45
CA ASP A 266 8.81 -2.08 2.41
C ASP A 266 8.11 -0.82 2.92
N VAL A 267 7.47 -0.90 4.09
CA VAL A 267 6.64 0.18 4.66
C VAL A 267 6.89 0.35 6.16
N TYR A 268 6.72 1.58 6.65
CA TYR A 268 7.00 1.95 8.04
C TYR A 268 5.87 2.78 8.64
N GLU A 269 5.77 2.77 9.98
CA GLU A 269 4.66 3.44 10.69
C GLU A 269 4.67 4.96 10.48
N ASN A 270 5.85 5.58 10.48
CA ASN A 270 6.01 7.03 10.47
C ASN A 270 6.84 7.52 9.26
N GLU A 271 6.61 6.95 8.07
CA GLU A 271 7.34 7.34 6.85
C GLU A 271 7.43 8.87 6.67
N PRO A 272 8.61 9.39 6.32
CA PRO A 272 9.84 8.69 5.94
C PRO A 272 10.75 8.29 7.12
N ALA A 273 10.39 8.59 8.37
CA ALA A 273 11.14 8.15 9.53
C ALA A 273 10.92 6.66 9.77
N ILE A 274 11.99 5.95 10.14
CA ILE A 274 11.99 4.52 10.43
C ILE A 274 12.44 4.32 11.88
N GLU A 275 11.82 3.39 12.60
CA GLU A 275 12.22 3.02 13.97
C GLU A 275 13.70 2.62 14.01
N PRO A 276 14.54 3.29 14.81
CA PRO A 276 16.00 3.04 14.84
C PRO A 276 16.37 1.58 15.13
N GLY A 277 15.57 0.88 15.94
CA GLY A 277 15.79 -0.53 16.21
C GLY A 277 15.65 -1.43 14.99
N LEU A 278 14.86 -1.03 14.00
CA LEU A 278 14.74 -1.75 12.72
C LEU A 278 15.93 -1.40 11.80
N VAL A 279 16.29 -0.11 11.70
CA VAL A 279 17.38 0.36 10.82
C VAL A 279 18.72 -0.27 11.21
N ASN A 280 18.96 -0.39 12.52
CA ASN A 280 20.23 -0.89 13.04
C ASN A 280 20.27 -2.43 13.17
N ASN A 281 19.18 -3.13 12.87
CA ASN A 281 19.14 -4.59 12.98
C ASN A 281 19.50 -5.25 11.64
N PRO A 282 20.67 -5.93 11.54
CA PRO A 282 21.13 -6.52 10.27
C PRO A 282 20.28 -7.71 9.78
N ARG A 283 19.37 -8.22 10.63
CA ARG A 283 18.42 -9.28 10.26
C ARG A 283 17.16 -8.72 9.59
N VAL A 284 17.02 -7.39 9.50
CA VAL A 284 15.88 -6.75 8.85
C VAL A 284 16.28 -6.28 7.46
N MET A 285 15.54 -6.73 6.45
CA MET A 285 15.67 -6.25 5.09
C MET A 285 14.69 -5.09 4.87
N LEU A 286 15.24 -3.91 4.56
CA LEU A 286 14.48 -2.67 4.45
C LEU A 286 14.45 -2.18 3.01
N LEU A 287 13.25 -1.80 2.54
CA LEU A 287 13.04 -1.12 1.27
C LEU A 287 12.22 0.17 1.52
N PRO A 288 12.43 1.23 0.74
CA PRO A 288 11.81 2.54 0.99
C PRO A 288 10.48 2.73 0.25
N HIS A 289 9.51 1.82 0.49
CA HIS A 289 8.15 1.85 -0.08
C HIS A 289 8.17 1.83 -1.62
N ILE A 290 8.81 0.81 -2.18
CA ILE A 290 9.04 0.66 -3.63
C ILE A 290 8.19 -0.45 -4.28
N GLY A 291 7.19 -0.98 -3.57
CA GLY A 291 6.35 -2.10 -4.06
C GLY A 291 5.75 -1.90 -5.45
N THR A 292 5.56 -0.65 -5.89
CA THR A 292 5.02 -0.30 -7.21
C THR A 292 6.01 0.38 -8.15
N MET A 293 7.29 0.48 -7.77
CA MET A 293 8.31 1.27 -8.49
C MET A 293 8.88 0.52 -9.70
N THR A 294 8.01 0.21 -10.66
CA THR A 294 8.38 -0.25 -12.00
C THR A 294 7.77 0.67 -13.06
N TYR A 295 8.39 0.79 -14.21
CA TYR A 295 7.89 1.62 -15.31
C TYR A 295 6.46 1.22 -15.73
N GLU A 296 6.24 -0.08 -15.85
CA GLU A 296 4.97 -0.66 -16.27
C GLU A 296 3.86 -0.36 -15.26
N THR A 297 4.10 -0.66 -13.99
CA THR A 297 3.10 -0.46 -12.92
C THR A 297 2.79 1.01 -12.71
N GLN A 298 3.81 1.88 -12.69
CA GLN A 298 3.58 3.33 -12.54
C GLN A 298 2.75 3.87 -13.70
N ARG A 299 3.03 3.45 -14.95
CA ARG A 299 2.23 3.84 -16.11
C ARG A 299 0.80 3.31 -16.02
N GLU A 300 0.59 2.04 -15.67
CA GLU A 300 -0.75 1.47 -15.51
C GLU A 300 -1.57 2.18 -14.42
N MET A 301 -0.94 2.53 -13.30
CA MET A 301 -1.58 3.29 -12.24
C MET A 301 -2.01 4.68 -12.73
N GLU A 302 -1.12 5.43 -13.39
CA GLU A 302 -1.43 6.75 -13.94
C GLU A 302 -2.58 6.66 -14.98
N LEU A 303 -2.52 5.70 -15.90
CA LEU A 303 -3.57 5.47 -16.90
C LEU A 303 -4.92 5.15 -16.24
N LEU A 304 -4.93 4.34 -15.20
CA LEU A 304 -6.16 3.99 -14.48
C LEU A 304 -6.78 5.22 -13.80
N VAL A 305 -5.96 6.11 -13.22
CA VAL A 305 -6.42 7.38 -12.66
C VAL A 305 -7.04 8.26 -13.74
N LEU A 306 -6.36 8.42 -14.89
CA LEU A 306 -6.85 9.23 -16.01
C LEU A 306 -8.16 8.66 -16.59
N ASN A 307 -8.26 7.34 -16.69
CA ASN A 307 -9.49 6.69 -17.14
C ASN A 307 -10.64 6.88 -16.14
N ASN A 308 -10.37 6.88 -14.83
CA ASN A 308 -11.36 7.24 -13.81
C ASN A 308 -11.85 8.68 -13.96
N LEU A 309 -10.96 9.65 -14.20
CA LEU A 309 -11.32 11.04 -14.44
C LEU A 309 -12.19 11.16 -15.69
N ARG A 310 -11.75 10.57 -16.81
CA ARG A 310 -12.48 10.59 -18.09
C ARG A 310 -13.88 9.97 -17.95
N SER A 311 -13.96 8.82 -17.29
CA SER A 311 -15.23 8.13 -17.04
C SER A 311 -16.14 8.94 -16.12
N GLY A 312 -15.61 9.43 -14.98
CA GLY A 312 -16.37 10.24 -14.02
C GLY A 312 -16.98 11.47 -14.68
N VAL A 313 -16.18 12.24 -15.42
CA VAL A 313 -16.65 13.46 -16.08
C VAL A 313 -17.59 13.15 -17.25
N GLY A 314 -17.31 12.10 -18.04
CA GLY A 314 -18.09 11.78 -19.24
C GLY A 314 -19.39 11.01 -18.96
N THR A 315 -19.39 10.12 -17.96
CA THR A 315 -20.52 9.21 -17.70
C THR A 315 -21.14 9.36 -16.31
N GLY A 316 -20.54 10.13 -15.42
CA GLY A 316 -20.95 10.23 -14.03
C GLY A 316 -20.47 9.06 -13.13
N LYS A 317 -19.74 8.08 -13.67
CA LYS A 317 -19.31 6.88 -12.94
C LYS A 317 -17.80 6.68 -13.00
N MET A 318 -17.19 6.41 -11.84
CA MET A 318 -15.78 6.03 -11.77
C MET A 318 -15.61 4.52 -11.95
N ILE A 319 -14.53 4.11 -12.64
CA ILE A 319 -14.25 2.70 -12.98
C ILE A 319 -13.88 1.91 -11.71
N THR A 320 -13.04 2.51 -10.86
CA THR A 320 -12.52 1.87 -9.64
C THR A 320 -12.92 2.66 -8.38
N LEU A 321 -14.22 2.92 -8.26
CA LEU A 321 -14.80 3.56 -7.07
C LEU A 321 -14.44 2.77 -5.81
N VAL A 322 -14.07 3.49 -4.74
CA VAL A 322 -13.75 2.84 -3.45
C VAL A 322 -14.97 2.09 -2.89
N PRO A 323 -14.76 0.92 -2.25
CA PRO A 323 -15.84 0.03 -1.80
C PRO A 323 -16.89 0.73 -0.92
N GLU A 324 -16.46 1.63 -0.04
CA GLU A 324 -17.32 2.35 0.92
C GLU A 324 -18.35 3.27 0.24
N GLN A 325 -18.12 3.61 -1.01
CA GLN A 325 -18.99 4.51 -1.77
C GLN A 325 -19.90 3.82 -2.79
N LYS A 326 -19.81 2.47 -2.93
CA LYS A 326 -20.55 1.73 -3.95
C LYS A 326 -22.06 1.89 -3.84
N ASP A 327 -22.60 1.93 -2.62
CA ASP A 327 -24.03 2.08 -2.39
C ASP A 327 -24.55 3.49 -2.73
N VAL A 328 -23.67 4.49 -2.74
CA VAL A 328 -24.02 5.92 -2.99
C VAL A 328 -23.79 6.30 -4.43
N PHE A 329 -22.64 5.96 -5.02
CA PHE A 329 -22.21 6.40 -6.35
C PHE A 329 -22.07 5.26 -7.37
N GLY A 330 -22.27 4.01 -6.98
CA GLY A 330 -22.10 2.84 -7.85
C GLY A 330 -23.35 2.44 -8.66
N LYS A 331 -24.46 3.17 -8.49
CA LYS A 331 -25.77 2.88 -9.14
C LYS A 331 -25.85 3.47 -10.54
#